data_2ab20f957fef8d2e864c51abda00b617
#
_entry.id   2ab20f957fef8d2e864c51abda00b617
#
_cell.length_a   1.000
_cell.length_b   1.000
_cell.length_c   1.000
_cell.angle_alpha   90.00
_cell.angle_beta   90.00
_cell.angle_gamma   90.00
#
_symmetry.space_group_name_H-M   'P 1'
#
loop_
_entity.id
_entity.type
_entity.pdbx_description
1 polymer ?
#
loop_
_entity_poly.entity_id
_entity_poly.type
_entity_poly.pdbx_seq_one_letter_code
_entity_poly.pdbx_strand_id
1 'polypeptide(L)'
;MIEFNRFKLDNGLTVLHHFDSTTPMAVVNTLYDVGARDESEEKTGFAHLFEHLMFGGSVNIPDFDAPLQRAGGESNAFTSNDITNYYDTLPIQNIETALWLESDRMLSLAFTPKSLEVQRNVVIEEFKQRYLNQPYGDVWLELRPLAYKQHPYKWATIGKKIEHIEEATMDDVKAFFKAHYHPANAILCIAGNIPFEETKRLVKKWYGDIPASLKPQRILPKEPVQKEFRELTIERKVPNDAFYYSFKMPERRSFEYYVTDIISDALGREKSSRLYSKLKKELKLVTSINAYITGSIDEGLLIIDGKLSDDVSFEQLDAALWAVLEDLRTELMSEAETSKLLNKIRTVKEFQEQGLLNRAMNLCLYELLGDANGVNEENNLYQSITAEQMKAVANQILKKENCSLLRVKSIKE
;
A
#
# COMPACT_ATOMS: atom_id res chain seq x y z
N MET A 1 22.85 6.03 -3.48
CA MET A 1 22.31 7.06 -2.56
C MET A 1 21.51 8.05 -3.37
N ILE A 2 20.27 8.33 -2.97
CA ILE A 2 19.37 9.26 -3.64
C ILE A 2 19.58 10.65 -3.03
N GLU A 3 20.18 11.56 -3.81
CA GLU A 3 20.35 12.96 -3.41
C GLU A 3 19.05 13.72 -3.66
N PHE A 4 18.66 14.58 -2.72
CA PHE A 4 17.46 15.39 -2.85
C PHE A 4 17.59 16.72 -2.12
N ASN A 5 16.79 17.69 -2.54
CA ASN A 5 16.58 18.95 -1.84
C ASN A 5 15.18 18.98 -1.26
N ARG A 6 15.00 19.71 -0.16
CA ARG A 6 13.71 19.85 0.52
C ARG A 6 13.41 21.32 0.79
N PHE A 7 12.18 21.76 0.52
CA PHE A 7 11.66 23.05 0.95
C PHE A 7 10.17 22.99 1.25
N LYS A 8 9.64 24.05 1.82
CA LYS A 8 8.22 24.14 2.16
C LYS A 8 7.66 25.47 1.67
N LEU A 9 6.45 25.46 1.11
CA LEU A 9 5.71 26.66 0.78
C LEU A 9 4.97 27.21 2.02
N ASP A 10 4.60 28.50 1.99
CA ASP A 10 3.88 29.18 3.06
C ASP A 10 2.50 28.55 3.33
N ASN A 11 1.86 27.93 2.31
CA ASN A 11 0.59 27.22 2.45
C ASN A 11 0.70 25.81 3.06
N GLY A 12 1.92 25.41 3.42
CA GLY A 12 2.18 24.13 4.09
C GLY A 12 2.60 22.99 3.19
N LEU A 13 2.64 23.13 1.85
CA LEU A 13 3.10 22.08 0.95
C LEU A 13 4.58 21.77 1.17
N THR A 14 4.89 20.51 1.49
CA THR A 14 6.26 20.01 1.54
C THR A 14 6.69 19.56 0.15
N VAL A 15 7.85 20.03 -0.31
CA VAL A 15 8.37 19.74 -1.65
C VAL A 15 9.74 19.09 -1.55
N LEU A 16 9.89 17.98 -2.27
CA LEU A 16 11.14 17.27 -2.50
C LEU A 16 11.56 17.44 -3.95
N HIS A 17 12.85 17.58 -4.19
CA HIS A 17 13.43 17.70 -5.53
C HIS A 17 14.58 16.71 -5.66
N HIS A 18 14.53 15.85 -6.67
CA HIS A 18 15.59 14.91 -6.99
C HIS A 18 16.09 15.17 -8.42
N PHE A 19 17.35 15.63 -8.50
CA PHE A 19 18.00 15.90 -9.79
C PHE A 19 18.54 14.61 -10.40
N ASP A 20 18.17 14.33 -11.66
CA ASP A 20 18.71 13.24 -12.46
C ASP A 20 18.92 13.69 -13.91
N SER A 21 20.19 13.86 -14.29
CA SER A 21 20.57 14.25 -15.66
C SER A 21 20.64 13.09 -16.64
N THR A 22 20.42 11.86 -16.18
CA THR A 22 20.60 10.65 -17.02
C THR A 22 19.37 10.31 -17.85
N THR A 23 18.24 10.98 -17.59
CA THR A 23 16.97 10.74 -18.27
C THR A 23 16.38 12.02 -18.84
N PRO A 24 15.75 11.98 -20.04
CA PRO A 24 14.98 13.10 -20.57
C PRO A 24 13.57 13.21 -19.98
N MET A 25 13.19 12.30 -19.10
CA MET A 25 11.87 12.27 -18.47
C MET A 25 11.86 13.01 -17.13
N ALA A 26 10.69 13.48 -16.75
CA ALA A 26 10.39 14.00 -15.43
C ALA A 26 9.27 13.20 -14.76
N VAL A 27 9.26 13.22 -13.45
CA VAL A 27 8.18 12.73 -12.61
C VAL A 27 7.70 13.86 -11.72
N VAL A 28 6.39 14.06 -11.69
CA VAL A 28 5.68 14.88 -10.71
C VAL A 28 4.85 13.91 -9.87
N ASN A 29 5.20 13.73 -8.60
CA ASN A 29 4.54 12.78 -7.70
C ASN A 29 3.95 13.52 -6.51
N THR A 30 2.64 13.42 -6.32
CA THR A 30 1.89 14.04 -5.22
C THR A 30 1.34 12.95 -4.31
N LEU A 31 1.86 12.86 -3.10
CA LEU A 31 1.37 11.97 -2.04
C LEU A 31 0.50 12.76 -1.07
N TYR A 32 -0.76 12.34 -0.89
CA TYR A 32 -1.64 12.85 0.15
C TYR A 32 -1.64 11.89 1.35
N ASP A 33 -1.50 12.45 2.57
CA ASP A 33 -1.56 11.70 3.83
C ASP A 33 -3.02 11.38 4.17
N VAL A 34 -3.66 10.62 3.31
CA VAL A 34 -5.03 10.14 3.44
C VAL A 34 -5.19 8.79 2.76
N GLY A 35 -5.83 7.85 3.43
CA GLY A 35 -6.15 6.53 2.90
C GLY A 35 -7.41 5.97 3.55
N ALA A 36 -7.70 4.69 3.35
CA ALA A 36 -8.90 4.07 3.88
C ALA A 36 -9.01 4.14 5.42
N ARG A 37 -7.89 4.28 6.14
CA ARG A 37 -7.89 4.43 7.61
C ARG A 37 -8.48 5.76 8.10
N ASP A 38 -8.59 6.76 7.22
CA ASP A 38 -9.11 8.09 7.54
C ASP A 38 -10.64 8.21 7.34
N GLU A 39 -11.26 7.12 6.93
CA GLU A 39 -12.70 7.02 6.71
C GLU A 39 -13.44 6.70 8.01
N SER A 40 -14.73 7.05 8.06
CA SER A 40 -15.60 6.54 9.13
C SER A 40 -16.11 5.15 8.79
N GLU A 41 -16.42 4.33 9.81
CA GLU A 41 -16.92 2.97 9.61
C GLU A 41 -18.25 2.91 8.85
N GLU A 42 -19.03 3.98 8.90
CA GLU A 42 -20.33 4.13 8.24
C GLU A 42 -20.21 4.65 6.79
N LYS A 43 -19.01 5.13 6.40
CA LYS A 43 -18.74 5.74 5.09
C LYS A 43 -17.37 5.33 4.60
N THR A 44 -17.22 4.07 4.22
CA THR A 44 -15.96 3.49 3.73
C THR A 44 -15.88 3.47 2.20
N GLY A 45 -14.65 3.44 1.67
CA GLY A 45 -14.37 3.47 0.24
C GLY A 45 -14.22 4.89 -0.34
N PHE A 46 -14.26 5.92 0.51
CA PHE A 46 -14.17 7.32 0.08
C PHE A 46 -12.79 7.68 -0.44
N ALA A 47 -11.72 7.21 0.19
CA ALA A 47 -10.35 7.46 -0.28
C ALA A 47 -10.15 6.92 -1.70
N HIS A 48 -10.67 5.74 -1.99
CA HIS A 48 -10.63 5.14 -3.32
C HIS A 48 -11.58 5.85 -4.31
N LEU A 49 -12.78 6.24 -3.89
CA LEU A 49 -13.66 7.06 -4.71
C LEU A 49 -12.99 8.38 -5.11
N PHE A 50 -12.22 8.98 -4.20
CA PHE A 50 -11.46 10.19 -4.49
C PHE A 50 -10.32 9.97 -5.47
N GLU A 51 -9.64 8.81 -5.44
CA GLU A 51 -8.68 8.47 -6.49
C GLU A 51 -9.31 8.65 -7.88
N HIS A 52 -10.51 8.11 -8.08
CA HIS A 52 -11.25 8.24 -9.33
C HIS A 52 -11.74 9.67 -9.60
N LEU A 53 -12.30 10.36 -8.60
CA LEU A 53 -12.82 11.72 -8.76
C LEU A 53 -11.74 12.72 -9.16
N MET A 54 -10.50 12.54 -8.73
CA MET A 54 -9.37 13.40 -9.07
C MET A 54 -9.01 13.35 -10.56
N PHE A 55 -9.40 12.31 -11.30
CA PHE A 55 -9.29 12.24 -12.77
C PHE A 55 -10.52 12.78 -13.50
N GLY A 56 -11.58 13.08 -12.79
CA GLY A 56 -12.85 13.59 -13.37
C GLY A 56 -12.81 15.06 -13.81
N GLY A 57 -11.65 15.69 -13.78
CA GLY A 57 -11.45 17.09 -14.12
C GLY A 57 -11.61 18.05 -12.94
N SER A 58 -11.11 19.27 -13.12
CA SER A 58 -11.19 20.37 -12.18
C SER A 58 -12.11 21.48 -12.73
N VAL A 59 -12.32 22.54 -11.95
CA VAL A 59 -13.14 23.69 -12.38
C VAL A 59 -12.58 24.34 -13.63
N ASN A 60 -11.26 24.44 -13.75
CA ASN A 60 -10.59 25.09 -14.88
C ASN A 60 -10.20 24.11 -15.99
N ILE A 61 -10.09 22.82 -15.68
CA ILE A 61 -9.58 21.77 -16.58
C ILE A 61 -10.59 20.62 -16.61
N PRO A 62 -11.55 20.65 -17.53
CA PRO A 62 -12.60 19.64 -17.57
C PRO A 62 -12.14 18.25 -18.02
N ASP A 63 -10.97 18.15 -18.68
CA ASP A 63 -10.35 16.92 -19.14
C ASP A 63 -8.87 16.92 -18.73
N PHE A 64 -8.53 16.09 -17.76
CA PHE A 64 -7.17 15.97 -17.21
C PHE A 64 -6.22 15.28 -18.20
N ASP A 65 -6.67 14.23 -18.87
CA ASP A 65 -5.81 13.37 -19.68
C ASP A 65 -5.39 14.02 -20.99
N ALA A 66 -6.28 14.74 -21.67
CA ALA A 66 -6.00 15.26 -22.99
C ALA A 66 -4.81 16.24 -23.06
N PRO A 67 -4.62 17.22 -22.15
CA PRO A 67 -3.43 18.05 -22.15
C PRO A 67 -2.15 17.29 -21.79
N LEU A 68 -2.24 16.32 -20.86
CA LEU A 68 -1.10 15.49 -20.47
C LEU A 68 -0.62 14.60 -21.62
N GLN A 69 -1.53 13.92 -22.31
CA GLN A 69 -1.21 13.09 -23.48
C GLN A 69 -0.60 13.93 -24.63
N ARG A 70 -1.13 15.15 -24.89
CA ARG A 70 -0.51 16.06 -25.87
C ARG A 70 0.90 16.49 -25.48
N ALA A 71 1.19 16.54 -24.19
CA ALA A 71 2.55 16.79 -23.67
C ALA A 71 3.44 15.54 -23.70
N GLY A 72 2.96 14.39 -24.19
CA GLY A 72 3.68 13.13 -24.21
C GLY A 72 3.78 12.49 -22.83
N GLY A 73 2.88 12.81 -21.92
CA GLY A 73 2.83 12.31 -20.56
C GLY A 73 1.77 11.23 -20.37
N GLU A 74 1.92 10.51 -19.27
CA GLU A 74 0.97 9.56 -18.71
C GLU A 74 0.82 9.80 -17.22
N SER A 75 -0.35 9.51 -16.69
CA SER A 75 -0.64 9.60 -15.26
C SER A 75 -1.23 8.30 -14.71
N ASN A 76 -1.06 8.12 -13.41
CA ASN A 76 -1.74 7.07 -12.68
C ASN A 76 -1.83 7.43 -11.20
N ALA A 77 -2.59 6.64 -10.44
CA ALA A 77 -2.72 6.79 -8.99
C ALA A 77 -2.89 5.44 -8.32
N PHE A 78 -2.77 5.43 -7.02
CA PHE A 78 -3.18 4.31 -6.17
C PHE A 78 -3.60 4.80 -4.79
N THR A 79 -4.55 4.08 -4.20
CA THR A 79 -4.98 4.25 -2.82
C THR A 79 -4.62 3.03 -2.00
N SER A 80 -4.05 3.26 -0.83
CA SER A 80 -3.80 2.24 0.18
C SER A 80 -4.65 2.49 1.44
N ASN A 81 -4.41 1.71 2.46
CA ASN A 81 -4.99 2.00 3.77
C ASN A 81 -4.52 3.36 4.33
N ASP A 82 -3.32 3.80 3.95
CA ASP A 82 -2.58 4.88 4.61
C ASP A 82 -2.44 6.15 3.79
N ILE A 83 -2.32 6.01 2.45
CA ILE A 83 -2.02 7.11 1.54
C ILE A 83 -2.81 6.99 0.24
N THR A 84 -3.00 8.13 -0.41
CA THR A 84 -3.39 8.22 -1.82
C THR A 84 -2.29 8.95 -2.57
N ASN A 85 -1.78 8.36 -3.63
CA ASN A 85 -0.63 8.87 -4.37
C ASN A 85 -0.97 9.02 -5.84
N TYR A 86 -0.68 10.18 -6.42
CA TYR A 86 -0.85 10.51 -7.84
C TYR A 86 0.51 10.79 -8.43
N TYR A 87 0.70 10.43 -9.69
CA TYR A 87 1.95 10.73 -10.39
C TYR A 87 1.75 10.90 -11.88
N ASP A 88 2.53 11.84 -12.43
CA ASP A 88 2.67 12.06 -13.85
C ASP A 88 4.11 11.78 -14.27
N THR A 89 4.27 11.14 -15.44
CA THR A 89 5.56 10.93 -16.11
C THR A 89 5.49 11.55 -17.49
N LEU A 90 6.43 12.42 -17.82
CA LEU A 90 6.42 13.13 -19.10
C LEU A 90 7.83 13.60 -19.49
N PRO A 91 8.06 14.00 -20.76
CA PRO A 91 9.30 14.64 -21.15
C PRO A 91 9.55 15.92 -20.32
N ILE A 92 10.79 16.10 -19.86
CA ILE A 92 11.16 17.21 -18.97
C ILE A 92 10.81 18.60 -19.52
N GLN A 93 10.85 18.80 -20.84
CA GLN A 93 10.50 20.06 -21.49
C GLN A 93 9.04 20.47 -21.24
N ASN A 94 8.18 19.50 -20.93
CA ASN A 94 6.76 19.69 -20.74
C ASN A 94 6.32 19.59 -19.28
N ILE A 95 7.27 19.58 -18.33
CA ILE A 95 7.01 19.39 -16.89
C ILE A 95 5.98 20.38 -16.34
N GLU A 96 5.93 21.58 -16.88
CA GLU A 96 5.00 22.61 -16.43
C GLU A 96 3.54 22.23 -16.69
N THR A 97 3.27 21.37 -17.69
CA THR A 97 1.92 20.83 -17.93
C THR A 97 1.46 19.97 -16.73
N ALA A 98 2.31 19.08 -16.22
CA ALA A 98 1.96 18.28 -15.07
C ALA A 98 1.77 19.13 -13.80
N LEU A 99 2.65 20.11 -13.56
CA LEU A 99 2.51 21.03 -12.43
C LEU A 99 1.22 21.85 -12.48
N TRP A 100 0.82 22.30 -13.66
CA TRP A 100 -0.45 22.97 -13.87
C TRP A 100 -1.64 22.05 -13.56
N LEU A 101 -1.66 20.83 -14.11
CA LEU A 101 -2.73 19.87 -13.91
C LEU A 101 -2.88 19.47 -12.42
N GLU A 102 -1.77 19.10 -11.79
CA GLU A 102 -1.73 18.69 -10.39
C GLU A 102 -2.14 19.80 -9.42
N SER A 103 -1.67 21.02 -9.66
CA SER A 103 -2.02 22.18 -8.82
C SER A 103 -3.49 22.57 -8.96
N ASP A 104 -4.05 22.48 -10.15
CA ASP A 104 -5.44 22.85 -10.41
C ASP A 104 -6.40 21.85 -9.74
N ARG A 105 -6.13 20.54 -9.83
CA ARG A 105 -6.96 19.55 -9.13
C ARG A 105 -6.82 19.60 -7.60
N MET A 106 -5.67 20.03 -7.07
CA MET A 106 -5.50 20.31 -5.64
C MET A 106 -6.29 21.55 -5.21
N LEU A 107 -6.36 22.57 -6.05
CA LEU A 107 -7.09 23.80 -5.78
C LEU A 107 -8.60 23.57 -5.75
N SER A 108 -9.15 22.88 -6.76
CA SER A 108 -10.61 22.78 -6.95
C SER A 108 -11.00 21.69 -7.94
N LEU A 109 -11.71 20.68 -7.49
CA LEU A 109 -12.35 19.70 -8.39
C LEU A 109 -13.68 20.24 -8.97
N ALA A 110 -14.03 19.75 -10.16
CA ALA A 110 -15.33 19.99 -10.76
C ALA A 110 -16.42 19.10 -10.14
N PHE A 111 -16.81 19.42 -8.92
CA PHE A 111 -17.84 18.67 -8.19
C PHE A 111 -19.22 18.83 -8.84
N THR A 112 -19.51 18.05 -9.86
CA THR A 112 -20.82 18.01 -10.51
C THR A 112 -21.58 16.73 -10.12
N PRO A 113 -22.94 16.77 -10.08
CA PRO A 113 -23.73 15.56 -9.86
C PRO A 113 -23.38 14.44 -10.87
N LYS A 114 -23.11 14.81 -12.12
CA LYS A 114 -22.73 13.86 -13.18
C LYS A 114 -21.38 13.22 -12.93
N SER A 115 -20.35 13.99 -12.53
CA SER A 115 -19.03 13.43 -12.25
C SER A 115 -19.07 12.47 -11.07
N LEU A 116 -19.80 12.81 -10.02
CA LEU A 116 -19.97 11.92 -8.87
C LEU A 116 -20.71 10.63 -9.27
N GLU A 117 -21.80 10.73 -10.02
CA GLU A 117 -22.56 9.55 -10.46
C GLU A 117 -21.72 8.61 -11.33
N VAL A 118 -20.95 9.16 -12.28
CA VAL A 118 -20.07 8.36 -13.14
C VAL A 118 -19.03 7.62 -12.33
N GLN A 119 -18.28 8.31 -11.46
CA GLN A 119 -17.20 7.68 -10.68
C GLN A 119 -17.74 6.72 -9.61
N ARG A 120 -18.89 7.04 -9.01
CA ARG A 120 -19.59 6.11 -8.14
C ARG A 120 -19.90 4.77 -8.84
N ASN A 121 -20.46 4.82 -10.04
CA ASN A 121 -20.78 3.63 -10.81
C ASN A 121 -19.52 2.85 -11.19
N VAL A 122 -18.42 3.52 -11.55
CA VAL A 122 -17.13 2.87 -11.82
C VAL A 122 -16.62 2.11 -10.59
N VAL A 123 -16.60 2.75 -9.42
CA VAL A 123 -16.12 2.10 -8.16
C VAL A 123 -17.03 0.94 -7.76
N ILE A 124 -18.35 1.07 -7.91
CA ILE A 124 -19.32 -0.01 -7.64
C ILE A 124 -19.06 -1.21 -8.56
N GLU A 125 -18.88 -0.98 -9.85
CA GLU A 125 -18.59 -2.06 -10.80
C GLU A 125 -17.21 -2.71 -10.51
N GLU A 126 -16.22 -1.93 -10.11
CA GLU A 126 -14.93 -2.45 -9.68
C GLU A 126 -15.07 -3.31 -8.42
N PHE A 127 -15.88 -2.88 -7.44
CA PHE A 127 -16.18 -3.69 -6.25
C PHE A 127 -16.79 -5.03 -6.65
N LYS A 128 -17.82 -5.02 -7.52
CA LYS A 128 -18.45 -6.25 -8.01
C LYS A 128 -17.47 -7.14 -8.74
N GLN A 129 -16.69 -6.60 -9.67
CA GLN A 129 -15.74 -7.36 -10.47
C GLN A 129 -14.61 -7.96 -9.64
N ARG A 130 -14.00 -7.18 -8.74
CA ARG A 130 -12.81 -7.63 -8.00
C ARG A 130 -13.13 -8.44 -6.76
N TYR A 131 -14.26 -8.15 -6.11
CA TYR A 131 -14.58 -8.75 -4.81
C TYR A 131 -15.73 -9.75 -4.85
N LEU A 132 -16.74 -9.56 -5.70
CA LEU A 132 -17.92 -10.44 -5.71
C LEU A 132 -17.92 -11.46 -6.85
N ASN A 133 -17.40 -11.11 -8.02
CA ASN A 133 -17.50 -11.93 -9.24
C ASN A 133 -16.24 -12.74 -9.54
N GLN A 134 -15.22 -12.70 -8.67
CA GLN A 134 -14.01 -13.50 -8.83
C GLN A 134 -13.92 -14.60 -7.76
N PRO A 135 -13.44 -15.79 -8.12
CA PRO A 135 -13.08 -16.79 -7.13
C PRO A 135 -12.10 -16.21 -6.10
N TYR A 136 -12.39 -16.36 -4.82
CA TYR A 136 -11.61 -15.82 -3.68
C TYR A 136 -11.57 -14.28 -3.62
N GLY A 137 -12.39 -13.57 -4.36
CA GLY A 137 -12.36 -12.09 -4.41
C GLY A 137 -12.70 -11.43 -3.07
N ASP A 138 -13.64 -12.01 -2.33
CA ASP A 138 -14.15 -11.50 -1.05
C ASP A 138 -13.27 -11.82 0.18
N VAL A 139 -12.17 -12.54 0.00
CA VAL A 139 -11.28 -12.96 1.10
C VAL A 139 -10.86 -11.80 2.00
N TRP A 140 -10.48 -10.67 1.43
CA TRP A 140 -10.05 -9.52 2.21
C TRP A 140 -11.19 -8.82 2.95
N LEU A 141 -12.43 -8.93 2.47
CA LEU A 141 -13.61 -8.43 3.17
C LEU A 141 -13.91 -9.25 4.43
N GLU A 142 -13.54 -10.54 4.45
CA GLU A 142 -13.71 -11.46 5.57
C GLU A 142 -12.48 -11.48 6.50
N LEU A 143 -11.27 -11.51 5.94
CA LEU A 143 -10.03 -11.62 6.72
C LEU A 143 -9.73 -10.38 7.56
N ARG A 144 -9.98 -9.18 7.00
CA ARG A 144 -9.67 -7.92 7.71
C ARG A 144 -10.47 -7.77 9.00
N PRO A 145 -11.81 -7.92 9.05
CA PRO A 145 -12.58 -7.83 10.31
C PRO A 145 -12.32 -9.03 11.26
N LEU A 146 -11.80 -10.16 10.75
CA LEU A 146 -11.34 -11.25 11.60
C LEU A 146 -10.05 -10.85 12.34
N ALA A 147 -9.09 -10.26 11.61
CA ALA A 147 -7.80 -9.84 12.14
C ALA A 147 -7.89 -8.57 12.99
N TYR A 148 -8.62 -7.53 12.55
CA TYR A 148 -8.73 -6.24 13.24
C TYR A 148 -10.11 -6.07 13.87
N LYS A 149 -10.16 -5.58 15.12
CA LYS A 149 -11.42 -5.35 15.86
C LYS A 149 -11.75 -3.87 16.02
N GLN A 150 -10.75 -3.02 16.16
CA GLN A 150 -10.94 -1.59 16.41
C GLN A 150 -10.27 -0.72 15.33
N HIS A 151 -9.05 -1.07 14.91
CA HIS A 151 -8.32 -0.28 13.94
C HIS A 151 -9.02 -0.23 12.58
N PRO A 152 -9.04 0.92 11.86
CA PRO A 152 -9.67 1.06 10.55
C PRO A 152 -9.14 0.11 9.45
N TYR A 153 -8.01 -0.55 9.65
CA TYR A 153 -7.55 -1.61 8.74
C TYR A 153 -8.50 -2.81 8.67
N LYS A 154 -9.57 -2.82 9.46
CA LYS A 154 -10.62 -3.84 9.41
C LYS A 154 -11.51 -3.78 8.16
N TRP A 155 -11.43 -2.70 7.35
CA TRP A 155 -12.07 -2.65 6.04
C TRP A 155 -11.06 -2.51 4.90
N ALA A 156 -11.47 -2.90 3.70
CA ALA A 156 -10.67 -2.79 2.49
C ALA A 156 -10.71 -1.35 1.94
N THR A 157 -9.71 -0.98 1.13
CA THR A 157 -9.66 0.33 0.46
C THR A 157 -10.85 0.61 -0.44
N ILE A 158 -11.41 -0.44 -1.07
CA ILE A 158 -12.63 -0.34 -1.89
C ILE A 158 -13.88 -0.03 -1.05
N GLY A 159 -13.80 -0.17 0.27
CA GLY A 159 -14.91 -0.03 1.20
C GLY A 159 -15.34 -1.36 1.82
N LYS A 160 -16.19 -1.26 2.84
CA LYS A 160 -16.77 -2.39 3.57
C LYS A 160 -17.96 -3.00 2.82
N LYS A 161 -18.75 -2.16 2.14
CA LYS A 161 -19.93 -2.54 1.39
C LYS A 161 -20.28 -1.48 0.33
N ILE A 162 -20.96 -1.91 -0.72
CA ILE A 162 -21.31 -1.07 -1.88
C ILE A 162 -22.19 0.12 -1.48
N GLU A 163 -23.12 -0.08 -0.55
CA GLU A 163 -24.08 0.94 -0.12
C GLU A 163 -23.40 2.21 0.39
N HIS A 164 -22.21 2.10 1.00
CA HIS A 164 -21.47 3.27 1.46
C HIS A 164 -21.05 4.21 0.30
N ILE A 165 -20.83 3.64 -0.88
CA ILE A 165 -20.51 4.39 -2.09
C ILE A 165 -21.79 4.86 -2.80
N GLU A 166 -22.85 4.02 -2.83
CA GLU A 166 -24.14 4.37 -3.43
C GLU A 166 -24.78 5.56 -2.71
N GLU A 167 -24.72 5.60 -1.40
CA GLU A 167 -25.32 6.62 -0.55
C GLU A 167 -24.43 7.88 -0.39
N ALA A 168 -23.20 7.89 -0.95
CA ALA A 168 -22.30 9.03 -0.86
C ALA A 168 -22.94 10.30 -1.47
N THR A 169 -23.07 11.34 -0.67
CA THR A 169 -23.65 12.62 -1.09
C THR A 169 -22.57 13.57 -1.61
N MET A 170 -22.98 14.59 -2.36
CA MET A 170 -22.05 15.64 -2.79
C MET A 170 -21.44 16.41 -1.63
N ASP A 171 -22.18 16.58 -0.52
CA ASP A 171 -21.67 17.26 0.68
C ASP A 171 -20.62 16.42 1.39
N ASP A 172 -20.80 15.10 1.44
CA ASP A 172 -19.78 14.18 1.98
C ASP A 172 -18.48 14.26 1.18
N VAL A 173 -18.61 14.25 -0.16
CA VAL A 173 -17.48 14.34 -1.08
C VAL A 173 -16.74 15.66 -0.91
N LYS A 174 -17.43 16.80 -0.86
CA LYS A 174 -16.82 18.12 -0.63
C LYS A 174 -16.17 18.23 0.73
N ALA A 175 -16.78 17.64 1.76
CA ALA A 175 -16.23 17.64 3.12
C ALA A 175 -14.92 16.82 3.18
N PHE A 176 -14.88 15.65 2.57
CA PHE A 176 -13.69 14.81 2.50
C PHE A 176 -12.54 15.47 1.71
N PHE A 177 -12.84 16.08 0.56
CA PHE A 177 -11.86 16.85 -0.21
C PHE A 177 -11.24 17.96 0.63
N LYS A 178 -12.09 18.81 1.23
CA LYS A 178 -11.64 19.92 2.04
C LYS A 178 -10.79 19.50 3.24
N ALA A 179 -11.09 18.34 3.82
CA ALA A 179 -10.36 17.82 4.97
C ALA A 179 -8.98 17.27 4.61
N HIS A 180 -8.83 16.67 3.42
CA HIS A 180 -7.66 15.84 3.13
C HIS A 180 -6.84 16.27 1.91
N TYR A 181 -7.46 16.89 0.88
CA TYR A 181 -6.79 17.22 -0.40
C TYR A 181 -6.38 18.69 -0.46
N HIS A 182 -5.34 19.04 0.30
CA HIS A 182 -4.83 20.41 0.38
C HIS A 182 -3.31 20.41 0.66
N PRO A 183 -2.61 21.53 0.41
CA PRO A 183 -1.15 21.61 0.48
C PRO A 183 -0.52 21.10 1.77
N ALA A 184 -1.10 21.43 2.94
CA ALA A 184 -0.53 21.03 4.23
C ALA A 184 -0.64 19.53 4.54
N ASN A 185 -1.46 18.79 3.77
CA ASN A 185 -1.62 17.34 3.86
C ASN A 185 -0.97 16.59 2.70
N ALA A 186 -0.17 17.30 1.87
CA ALA A 186 0.48 16.75 0.68
C ALA A 186 2.00 16.85 0.74
N ILE A 187 2.66 15.92 0.08
CA ILE A 187 4.09 15.90 -0.19
C ILE A 187 4.25 15.79 -1.70
N LEU A 188 4.89 16.79 -2.31
CA LEU A 188 5.17 16.85 -3.74
C LEU A 188 6.63 16.48 -3.98
N CYS A 189 6.91 15.51 -4.84
CA CYS A 189 8.25 15.23 -5.32
C CYS A 189 8.36 15.49 -6.81
N ILE A 190 9.35 16.31 -7.19
CA ILE A 190 9.71 16.56 -8.59
C ILE A 190 11.07 15.94 -8.83
N ALA A 191 11.12 14.97 -9.75
CA ALA A 191 12.33 14.26 -10.10
C ALA A 191 12.62 14.37 -11.60
N GLY A 192 13.88 14.56 -11.98
CA GLY A 192 14.32 14.65 -13.39
C GLY A 192 15.45 15.64 -13.61
N ASN A 193 15.75 15.90 -14.89
CA ASN A 193 16.80 16.84 -15.28
C ASN A 193 16.32 18.30 -15.25
N ILE A 194 15.99 18.79 -14.06
CA ILE A 194 15.56 20.17 -13.81
C ILE A 194 16.36 20.75 -12.64
N PRO A 195 16.92 21.97 -12.75
CA PRO A 195 17.64 22.61 -11.65
C PRO A 195 16.73 22.91 -10.45
N PHE A 196 17.27 22.86 -9.24
CA PHE A 196 16.53 23.12 -8.01
C PHE A 196 15.85 24.49 -7.97
N GLU A 197 16.54 25.54 -8.39
CA GLU A 197 15.98 26.89 -8.39
C GLU A 197 14.83 27.05 -9.41
N GLU A 198 14.90 26.35 -10.53
CA GLU A 198 13.81 26.32 -11.50
C GLU A 198 12.60 25.54 -10.95
N THR A 199 12.84 24.42 -10.26
CA THR A 199 11.79 23.69 -9.54
C THR A 199 11.10 24.59 -8.51
N LYS A 200 11.85 25.33 -7.71
CA LYS A 200 11.28 26.28 -6.74
C LYS A 200 10.42 27.36 -7.41
N ARG A 201 10.91 27.93 -8.51
CA ARG A 201 10.19 28.94 -9.28
C ARG A 201 8.87 28.41 -9.81
N LEU A 202 8.86 27.21 -10.43
CA LEU A 202 7.68 26.60 -11.00
C LEU A 202 6.68 26.17 -9.91
N VAL A 203 7.15 25.55 -8.84
CA VAL A 203 6.29 25.17 -7.73
C VAL A 203 5.64 26.38 -7.07
N LYS A 204 6.40 27.45 -6.85
CA LYS A 204 5.83 28.71 -6.33
C LYS A 204 4.79 29.30 -7.29
N LYS A 205 5.04 29.24 -8.60
CA LYS A 205 4.10 29.73 -9.62
C LYS A 205 2.75 29.02 -9.57
N TRP A 206 2.79 27.69 -9.49
CA TRP A 206 1.59 26.87 -9.65
C TRP A 206 0.87 26.56 -8.33
N TYR A 207 1.61 26.36 -7.24
CA TYR A 207 1.06 25.96 -5.95
C TYR A 207 1.02 27.08 -4.91
N GLY A 208 1.72 28.21 -5.15
CA GLY A 208 1.90 29.27 -4.15
C GLY A 208 0.61 29.93 -3.73
N ASP A 209 -0.35 30.10 -4.62
CA ASP A 209 -1.63 30.77 -4.39
C ASP A 209 -2.73 29.82 -3.90
N ILE A 210 -2.45 28.50 -3.79
CA ILE A 210 -3.42 27.56 -3.22
C ILE A 210 -3.59 27.89 -1.72
N PRO A 211 -4.82 28.08 -1.24
CA PRO A 211 -5.06 28.49 0.15
C PRO A 211 -4.43 27.51 1.16
N ALA A 212 -3.82 28.07 2.21
CA ALA A 212 -3.33 27.29 3.33
C ALA A 212 -4.49 26.63 4.10
N SER A 213 -4.26 25.42 4.57
CA SER A 213 -5.18 24.67 5.43
C SER A 213 -4.39 24.05 6.58
N LEU A 214 -5.10 23.69 7.65
CA LEU A 214 -4.47 22.96 8.75
C LEU A 214 -4.42 21.46 8.41
N LYS A 215 -3.27 20.82 8.65
CA LYS A 215 -3.17 19.37 8.54
C LYS A 215 -4.18 18.70 9.49
N PRO A 216 -4.96 17.72 9.02
CA PRO A 216 -5.90 17.01 9.87
C PRO A 216 -5.20 16.35 11.06
N GLN A 217 -5.80 16.45 12.24
CA GLN A 217 -5.35 15.65 13.38
C GLN A 217 -5.95 14.26 13.27
N ARG A 218 -5.09 13.27 13.09
CA ARG A 218 -5.49 11.85 13.02
C ARG A 218 -5.49 11.25 14.43
N ILE A 219 -6.63 10.77 14.88
CA ILE A 219 -6.78 10.03 16.12
C ILE A 219 -7.42 8.68 15.76
N LEU A 220 -6.58 7.66 15.61
CA LEU A 220 -7.05 6.31 15.29
C LEU A 220 -7.20 5.47 16.57
N PRO A 221 -8.23 4.64 16.65
CA PRO A 221 -8.35 3.66 17.72
C PRO A 221 -7.20 2.66 17.63
N LYS A 222 -6.51 2.45 18.74
CA LYS A 222 -5.43 1.45 18.80
C LYS A 222 -6.03 0.05 18.74
N GLU A 223 -5.47 -0.81 17.88
CA GLU A 223 -5.86 -2.22 17.85
C GLU A 223 -5.44 -2.92 19.14
N PRO A 224 -6.33 -3.64 19.84
CA PRO A 224 -5.97 -4.40 21.01
C PRO A 224 -5.06 -5.58 20.67
N VAL A 225 -4.14 -5.90 21.58
CA VAL A 225 -3.30 -7.10 21.44
C VAL A 225 -4.19 -8.34 21.37
N GLN A 226 -4.00 -9.13 20.33
CA GLN A 226 -4.72 -10.39 20.17
C GLN A 226 -4.18 -11.42 21.17
N LYS A 227 -5.07 -12.06 21.93
CA LYS A 227 -4.73 -13.02 23.00
C LYS A 227 -5.26 -14.43 22.74
N GLU A 228 -5.94 -14.62 21.64
CA GLU A 228 -6.56 -15.90 21.29
C GLU A 228 -6.51 -16.15 19.77
N PHE A 229 -6.41 -17.39 19.40
CA PHE A 229 -6.56 -17.82 18.02
C PHE A 229 -7.96 -17.48 17.51
N ARG A 230 -8.05 -16.88 16.34
CA ARG A 230 -9.31 -16.58 15.67
C ARG A 230 -9.41 -17.39 14.40
N GLU A 231 -10.58 -17.95 14.17
CA GLU A 231 -10.84 -18.77 12.98
C GLU A 231 -12.20 -18.47 12.39
N LEU A 232 -12.25 -18.46 11.06
CA LEU A 232 -13.47 -18.34 10.28
C LEU A 232 -13.37 -19.30 9.09
N THR A 233 -14.41 -20.11 8.89
CA THR A 233 -14.56 -20.92 7.68
C THR A 233 -15.74 -20.40 6.88
N ILE A 234 -15.51 -20.10 5.61
CA ILE A 234 -16.55 -19.70 4.67
C ILE A 234 -16.62 -20.73 3.54
N GLU A 235 -17.81 -20.90 2.97
CA GLU A 235 -18.02 -21.77 1.82
C GLU A 235 -18.24 -20.92 0.56
N ARG A 236 -17.52 -21.25 -0.50
CA ARG A 236 -17.60 -20.53 -1.79
C ARG A 236 -17.53 -21.48 -2.97
N LYS A 237 -18.15 -21.09 -4.08
CA LYS A 237 -17.99 -21.79 -5.38
C LYS A 237 -16.63 -21.44 -5.98
N VAL A 238 -15.61 -22.16 -5.56
CA VAL A 238 -14.20 -21.94 -5.96
C VAL A 238 -13.54 -23.27 -6.35
N PRO A 239 -12.49 -23.26 -7.19
CA PRO A 239 -11.87 -24.50 -7.69
C PRO A 239 -11.28 -25.40 -6.59
N ASN A 240 -10.61 -24.80 -5.59
CA ASN A 240 -9.92 -25.53 -4.53
C ASN A 240 -10.20 -24.90 -3.16
N ASP A 241 -10.05 -25.68 -2.12
CA ASP A 241 -9.96 -25.16 -0.77
C ASP A 241 -8.76 -24.21 -0.65
N ALA A 242 -8.95 -23.09 0.08
CA ALA A 242 -7.89 -22.10 0.27
C ALA A 242 -7.80 -21.68 1.75
N PHE A 243 -6.64 -21.18 2.12
CA PHE A 243 -6.35 -20.77 3.50
C PHE A 243 -5.58 -19.47 3.53
N TYR A 244 -5.81 -18.68 4.59
CA TYR A 244 -5.19 -17.38 4.84
C TYR A 244 -4.89 -17.26 6.33
N TYR A 245 -3.63 -17.54 6.71
CA TYR A 245 -3.12 -17.25 8.05
C TYR A 245 -2.65 -15.81 8.09
N SER A 246 -3.13 -15.05 9.04
CA SER A 246 -2.69 -13.67 9.26
C SER A 246 -2.18 -13.50 10.67
N PHE A 247 -1.00 -12.91 10.81
CA PHE A 247 -0.36 -12.61 12.08
C PHE A 247 -0.19 -11.10 12.20
N LYS A 248 -0.60 -10.51 13.33
CA LYS A 248 -0.28 -9.12 13.61
C LYS A 248 1.21 -8.92 13.63
N MET A 249 1.67 -7.84 13.00
CA MET A 249 3.08 -7.50 12.91
C MET A 249 3.32 -6.04 13.32
N PRO A 250 4.54 -5.69 13.72
CA PRO A 250 4.90 -4.34 14.12
C PRO A 250 4.67 -3.28 13.03
N GLU A 251 4.50 -2.03 13.45
CA GLU A 251 4.36 -0.86 12.58
C GLU A 251 5.63 -0.57 11.76
N ARG A 252 5.48 0.10 10.62
CA ARG A 252 6.56 0.35 9.66
C ARG A 252 7.74 1.15 10.21
N ARG A 253 7.55 1.95 11.25
CA ARG A 253 8.64 2.73 11.87
C ARG A 253 9.52 1.92 12.80
N SER A 254 9.14 0.67 13.13
CA SER A 254 9.91 -0.21 13.99
C SER A 254 10.95 -1.03 13.23
N PHE A 255 12.05 -1.38 13.89
CA PHE A 255 13.05 -2.28 13.32
C PHE A 255 12.47 -3.68 13.05
N GLU A 256 11.59 -4.14 13.91
CA GLU A 256 10.91 -5.43 13.81
C GLU A 256 10.04 -5.57 12.58
N TYR A 257 9.58 -4.45 11.99
CA TYR A 257 8.89 -4.47 10.69
C TYR A 257 9.79 -5.04 9.59
N TYR A 258 11.03 -4.56 9.49
CA TYR A 258 12.02 -5.01 8.50
C TYR A 258 12.43 -6.46 8.73
N VAL A 259 12.56 -6.88 10.00
CA VAL A 259 12.82 -8.27 10.36
C VAL A 259 11.64 -9.15 9.92
N THR A 260 10.40 -8.71 10.11
CA THR A 260 9.19 -9.44 9.71
C THR A 260 9.10 -9.58 8.19
N ASP A 261 9.51 -8.57 7.43
CA ASP A 261 9.54 -8.65 5.96
C ASP A 261 10.51 -9.74 5.49
N ILE A 262 11.73 -9.82 6.08
CA ILE A 262 12.67 -10.91 5.79
C ILE A 262 12.09 -12.27 6.19
N ILE A 263 11.41 -12.37 7.33
CA ILE A 263 10.74 -13.61 7.75
C ILE A 263 9.71 -14.04 6.72
N SER A 264 8.95 -13.10 6.16
CA SER A 264 7.97 -13.41 5.11
C SER A 264 8.63 -13.95 3.85
N ASP A 265 9.78 -13.39 3.45
CA ASP A 265 10.58 -13.87 2.31
C ASP A 265 11.13 -15.28 2.55
N ALA A 266 11.62 -15.57 3.76
CA ALA A 266 12.08 -16.91 4.13
C ALA A 266 10.95 -17.94 4.07
N LEU A 267 9.73 -17.54 4.46
CA LEU A 267 8.58 -18.42 4.51
C LEU A 267 8.01 -18.75 3.13
N GLY A 268 7.74 -17.77 2.26
CA GLY A 268 6.88 -18.07 1.12
C GLY A 268 7.09 -17.32 -0.19
N ARG A 269 8.02 -16.39 -0.32
CA ARG A 269 8.11 -15.52 -1.51
C ARG A 269 8.83 -16.13 -2.70
N GLU A 270 9.55 -17.25 -2.52
CA GLU A 270 10.34 -17.91 -3.57
C GLU A 270 10.19 -19.42 -3.60
N LYS A 271 10.61 -20.05 -4.73
CA LYS A 271 10.64 -21.51 -4.87
C LYS A 271 11.63 -22.21 -3.92
N SER A 272 12.57 -21.48 -3.34
CA SER A 272 13.52 -21.96 -2.32
C SER A 272 13.10 -21.62 -0.89
N SER A 273 11.94 -21.00 -0.70
CA SER A 273 11.41 -20.69 0.62
C SER A 273 10.98 -21.94 1.39
N ARG A 274 10.94 -21.83 2.73
CA ARG A 274 10.69 -22.98 3.62
C ARG A 274 9.33 -23.64 3.36
N LEU A 275 8.25 -22.84 3.30
CA LEU A 275 6.89 -23.36 3.08
C LEU A 275 6.75 -23.95 1.67
N TYR A 276 7.30 -23.26 0.65
CA TYR A 276 7.25 -23.80 -0.72
C TYR A 276 7.99 -25.12 -0.82
N SER A 277 9.18 -25.21 -0.25
CA SER A 277 9.98 -26.44 -0.28
C SER A 277 9.31 -27.59 0.46
N LYS A 278 8.80 -27.32 1.67
CA LYS A 278 8.18 -28.37 2.51
C LYS A 278 6.78 -28.73 2.03
N LEU A 279 5.88 -27.75 1.91
CA LEU A 279 4.45 -28.04 1.69
C LEU A 279 4.15 -28.33 0.22
N LYS A 280 4.81 -27.65 -0.73
CA LYS A 280 4.54 -27.83 -2.15
C LYS A 280 5.41 -28.90 -2.81
N LYS A 281 6.72 -28.86 -2.62
CA LYS A 281 7.63 -29.81 -3.29
C LYS A 281 7.67 -31.16 -2.60
N GLU A 282 7.89 -31.20 -1.30
CA GLU A 282 8.10 -32.44 -0.54
C GLU A 282 6.78 -33.14 -0.24
N LEU A 283 5.88 -32.48 0.49
CA LEU A 283 4.64 -33.05 0.98
C LEU A 283 3.48 -32.99 -0.03
N LYS A 284 3.57 -32.10 -1.04
CA LYS A 284 2.55 -31.90 -2.10
C LYS A 284 1.15 -31.56 -1.54
N LEU A 285 1.09 -30.93 -0.36
CA LEU A 285 -0.15 -30.56 0.29
C LEU A 285 -0.83 -29.36 -0.36
N VAL A 286 -0.09 -28.53 -1.10
CA VAL A 286 -0.61 -27.29 -1.68
C VAL A 286 -0.24 -27.15 -3.16
N THR A 287 -1.16 -26.58 -3.94
CA THR A 287 -0.94 -26.18 -5.34
C THR A 287 -0.26 -24.83 -5.44
N SER A 288 -0.52 -23.93 -4.47
CA SER A 288 0.14 -22.63 -4.32
C SER A 288 0.36 -22.28 -2.87
N ILE A 289 1.43 -21.56 -2.58
CA ILE A 289 1.70 -20.99 -1.25
C ILE A 289 2.53 -19.73 -1.40
N ASN A 290 2.18 -18.69 -0.65
CA ASN A 290 2.88 -17.42 -0.56
C ASN A 290 3.01 -16.99 0.90
N ALA A 291 3.97 -16.12 1.18
CA ALA A 291 4.02 -15.35 2.42
C ALA A 291 4.50 -13.93 2.11
N TYR A 292 3.87 -12.93 2.71
CA TYR A 292 4.17 -11.52 2.50
C TYR A 292 3.62 -10.66 3.64
N ILE A 293 4.06 -9.42 3.72
CA ILE A 293 3.54 -8.42 4.64
C ILE A 293 2.62 -7.43 3.95
N THR A 294 1.69 -6.83 4.68
CA THR A 294 0.75 -5.84 4.11
C THR A 294 1.37 -4.48 3.82
N GLY A 295 2.59 -4.21 4.31
CA GLY A 295 3.31 -2.97 4.04
C GLY A 295 2.68 -1.70 4.64
N SER A 296 1.78 -1.84 5.61
CA SER A 296 1.05 -0.75 6.26
C SER A 296 1.96 0.12 7.13
N ILE A 297 1.57 1.39 7.37
CA ILE A 297 2.30 2.31 8.25
C ILE A 297 2.11 1.92 9.72
N ASP A 298 0.86 1.69 10.14
CA ASP A 298 0.53 1.18 11.48
C ASP A 298 0.69 -0.34 11.55
N GLU A 299 0.38 -0.97 12.70
CA GLU A 299 0.49 -2.43 12.89
C GLU A 299 -0.22 -3.20 11.77
N GLY A 300 0.57 -3.87 10.92
CA GLY A 300 0.11 -4.61 9.75
C GLY A 300 -0.14 -6.08 10.00
N LEU A 301 -0.13 -6.84 8.90
CA LEU A 301 -0.27 -8.30 8.92
C LEU A 301 0.88 -8.95 8.13
N LEU A 302 1.45 -10.02 8.68
CA LEU A 302 2.15 -11.05 7.93
C LEU A 302 1.10 -12.07 7.50
N ILE A 303 1.00 -12.31 6.20
CA ILE A 303 0.03 -13.22 5.59
C ILE A 303 0.77 -14.45 5.07
N ILE A 304 0.19 -15.62 5.31
CA ILE A 304 0.55 -16.87 4.63
C ILE A 304 -0.72 -17.37 3.97
N ASP A 305 -0.75 -17.42 2.65
CA ASP A 305 -1.92 -17.87 1.89
C ASP A 305 -1.57 -18.96 0.88
N GLY A 306 -2.57 -19.73 0.50
CA GLY A 306 -2.41 -20.76 -0.50
C GLY A 306 -3.68 -21.53 -0.80
N LYS A 307 -3.53 -22.50 -1.69
CA LYS A 307 -4.60 -23.41 -2.10
C LYS A 307 -4.19 -24.85 -1.84
N LEU A 308 -5.09 -25.65 -1.30
CA LEU A 308 -4.86 -27.07 -1.07
C LEU A 308 -4.74 -27.83 -2.39
N SER A 309 -3.99 -28.92 -2.37
CA SER A 309 -4.07 -29.97 -3.39
C SER A 309 -5.36 -30.78 -3.19
N ASP A 310 -5.78 -31.48 -4.23
CA ASP A 310 -6.94 -32.37 -4.15
C ASP A 310 -6.71 -33.44 -3.06
N ASP A 311 -7.78 -33.81 -2.37
CA ASP A 311 -7.81 -34.81 -1.29
C ASP A 311 -6.94 -34.51 -0.07
N VAL A 312 -6.49 -33.27 0.11
CA VAL A 312 -5.76 -32.81 1.31
C VAL A 312 -6.71 -32.10 2.26
N SER A 313 -6.66 -32.46 3.54
CA SER A 313 -7.47 -31.79 4.57
C SER A 313 -6.76 -30.57 5.16
N PHE A 314 -7.55 -29.65 5.74
CA PHE A 314 -6.99 -28.50 6.47
C PHE A 314 -6.15 -28.94 7.67
N GLU A 315 -6.50 -30.04 8.34
CA GLU A 315 -5.75 -30.56 9.49
C GLU A 315 -4.34 -31.06 9.09
N GLN A 316 -4.21 -31.68 7.93
CA GLN A 316 -2.92 -32.10 7.37
C GLN A 316 -2.04 -30.89 7.03
N LEU A 317 -2.65 -29.85 6.42
CA LEU A 317 -1.96 -28.59 6.15
C LEU A 317 -1.53 -27.93 7.46
N ASP A 318 -2.43 -27.76 8.42
CA ASP A 318 -2.19 -27.09 9.69
C ASP A 318 -1.00 -27.72 10.42
N ALA A 319 -0.99 -29.04 10.55
CA ALA A 319 0.10 -29.75 11.22
C ALA A 319 1.45 -29.48 10.56
N ALA A 320 1.51 -29.55 9.22
CA ALA A 320 2.75 -29.35 8.48
C ALA A 320 3.19 -27.86 8.45
N LEU A 321 2.25 -26.93 8.32
CA LEU A 321 2.53 -25.50 8.31
C LEU A 321 3.07 -25.04 9.68
N TRP A 322 2.38 -25.40 10.76
CA TRP A 322 2.83 -25.05 12.12
C TRP A 322 4.18 -25.68 12.48
N ALA A 323 4.53 -26.85 11.96
CA ALA A 323 5.87 -27.43 12.13
C ALA A 323 6.94 -26.54 11.49
N VAL A 324 6.72 -26.02 10.26
CA VAL A 324 7.66 -25.09 9.61
C VAL A 324 7.78 -23.77 10.39
N LEU A 325 6.67 -23.25 10.93
CA LEU A 325 6.72 -22.04 11.76
C LEU A 325 7.46 -22.28 13.07
N GLU A 326 7.31 -23.45 13.67
CA GLU A 326 8.02 -23.83 14.92
C GLU A 326 9.53 -23.96 14.68
N ASP A 327 9.95 -24.55 13.56
CA ASP A 327 11.38 -24.61 13.18
C ASP A 327 11.98 -23.18 13.11
N LEU A 328 11.25 -22.22 12.55
CA LEU A 328 11.73 -20.83 12.46
C LEU A 328 11.79 -20.13 13.83
N ARG A 329 10.97 -20.54 14.77
CA ARG A 329 10.93 -20.02 16.15
C ARG A 329 12.00 -20.63 17.04
N THR A 330 12.36 -21.90 16.82
CA THR A 330 13.26 -22.66 17.70
C THR A 330 14.69 -22.74 17.18
N GLU A 331 14.88 -22.79 15.87
CA GLU A 331 16.18 -22.94 15.24
C GLU A 331 16.69 -21.61 14.67
N LEU A 332 18.01 -21.39 14.75
CA LEU A 332 18.63 -20.27 14.04
C LEU A 332 18.66 -20.55 12.54
N MET A 333 18.33 -19.53 11.77
CA MET A 333 18.52 -19.58 10.32
C MET A 333 20.00 -19.75 9.99
N SER A 334 20.33 -20.61 9.02
CA SER A 334 21.72 -20.82 8.63
C SER A 334 22.31 -19.54 8.02
N GLU A 335 23.63 -19.39 8.11
CA GLU A 335 24.35 -18.26 7.50
C GLU A 335 24.08 -18.18 5.99
N ALA A 336 24.04 -19.32 5.29
CA ALA A 336 23.75 -19.36 3.87
C ALA A 336 22.33 -18.88 3.52
N GLU A 337 21.34 -19.26 4.32
CA GLU A 337 19.95 -18.80 4.15
C GLU A 337 19.80 -17.31 4.46
N THR A 338 20.39 -16.86 5.55
CA THR A 338 20.43 -15.43 5.96
C THR A 338 21.06 -14.58 4.86
N SER A 339 22.26 -14.94 4.41
CA SER A 339 22.99 -14.22 3.35
C SER A 339 22.20 -14.18 2.04
N LYS A 340 21.53 -15.27 1.66
CA LYS A 340 20.68 -15.34 0.46
C LYS A 340 19.54 -14.30 0.56
N LEU A 341 18.84 -14.22 1.69
CA LEU A 341 17.72 -13.31 1.89
C LEU A 341 18.16 -11.84 1.86
N LEU A 342 19.23 -11.51 2.57
CA LEU A 342 19.78 -10.16 2.61
C LEU A 342 20.26 -9.69 1.23
N ASN A 343 20.96 -10.55 0.49
CA ASN A 343 21.41 -10.26 -0.86
C ASN A 343 20.24 -10.07 -1.84
N LYS A 344 19.17 -10.86 -1.69
CA LYS A 344 17.95 -10.70 -2.48
C LYS A 344 17.32 -9.33 -2.26
N ILE A 345 17.09 -8.95 -1.00
CA ILE A 345 16.49 -7.64 -0.66
C ILE A 345 17.33 -6.50 -1.21
N ARG A 346 18.64 -6.55 -1.01
CA ARG A 346 19.58 -5.58 -1.58
C ARG A 346 19.41 -5.47 -3.10
N THR A 347 19.41 -6.60 -3.79
CA THR A 347 19.25 -6.64 -5.25
C THR A 347 17.92 -6.03 -5.70
N VAL A 348 16.82 -6.42 -5.07
CA VAL A 348 15.48 -5.87 -5.40
C VAL A 348 15.45 -4.34 -5.21
N LYS A 349 16.02 -3.83 -4.11
CA LYS A 349 16.09 -2.40 -3.86
C LYS A 349 16.94 -1.65 -4.90
N GLU A 350 18.13 -2.15 -5.20
CA GLU A 350 18.99 -1.56 -6.21
C GLU A 350 18.31 -1.48 -7.59
N PHE A 351 17.54 -2.49 -7.98
CA PHE A 351 16.74 -2.46 -9.21
C PHE A 351 15.57 -1.47 -9.13
N GLN A 352 14.87 -1.42 -8.01
CA GLN A 352 13.76 -0.46 -7.83
C GLN A 352 14.24 0.98 -7.90
N GLU A 353 15.40 1.30 -7.34
CA GLU A 353 16.00 2.64 -7.36
C GLU A 353 16.48 3.10 -8.75
N GLN A 354 16.55 2.22 -9.73
CA GLN A 354 16.84 2.63 -11.12
C GLN A 354 15.68 3.44 -11.72
N GLY A 355 14.44 3.16 -11.33
CA GLY A 355 13.25 3.87 -11.80
C GLY A 355 13.13 5.26 -11.16
N LEU A 356 13.07 6.32 -11.98
CA LEU A 356 12.89 7.70 -11.51
C LEU A 356 11.60 7.84 -10.68
N LEU A 357 10.50 7.23 -11.13
CA LEU A 357 9.21 7.20 -10.43
C LEU A 357 9.33 6.55 -9.05
N ASN A 358 10.00 5.41 -8.96
CA ASN A 358 10.18 4.73 -7.67
C ASN A 358 10.97 5.59 -6.67
N ARG A 359 12.00 6.30 -7.13
CA ARG A 359 12.75 7.24 -6.29
C ARG A 359 11.87 8.38 -5.78
N ALA A 360 11.04 8.96 -6.65
CA ALA A 360 10.11 10.02 -6.28
C ALA A 360 9.06 9.55 -5.26
N MET A 361 8.43 8.40 -5.50
CA MET A 361 7.45 7.82 -4.58
C MET A 361 8.06 7.46 -3.23
N ASN A 362 9.23 6.84 -3.21
CA ASN A 362 9.91 6.47 -1.97
C ASN A 362 10.34 7.70 -1.17
N LEU A 363 10.84 8.75 -1.81
CA LEU A 363 11.15 10.02 -1.14
C LEU A 363 9.91 10.60 -0.45
N CYS A 364 8.75 10.63 -1.13
CA CYS A 364 7.49 11.09 -0.51
C CYS A 364 7.06 10.22 0.66
N LEU A 365 7.17 8.89 0.52
CA LEU A 365 6.79 7.96 1.58
C LEU A 365 7.68 8.12 2.82
N TYR A 366 9.00 8.22 2.64
CA TYR A 366 9.92 8.41 3.76
C TYR A 366 9.79 9.80 4.39
N GLU A 367 9.50 10.84 3.63
CA GLU A 367 9.13 12.16 4.19
C GLU A 367 7.87 12.06 5.07
N LEU A 368 6.85 11.30 4.63
CA LEU A 368 5.66 11.03 5.42
C LEU A 368 5.97 10.26 6.71
N LEU A 369 6.93 9.33 6.66
CA LEU A 369 7.39 8.56 7.83
C LEU A 369 8.22 9.41 8.80
N GLY A 370 8.65 10.61 8.40
CA GLY A 370 9.32 11.60 9.24
C GLY A 370 10.67 12.10 8.73
N ASP A 371 11.34 11.38 7.84
CA ASP A 371 12.61 11.79 7.23
C ASP A 371 12.80 11.15 5.86
N ALA A 372 12.80 11.98 4.81
CA ALA A 372 13.03 11.52 3.44
C ALA A 372 14.37 10.79 3.25
N ASN A 373 15.39 11.10 4.08
CA ASN A 373 16.68 10.40 4.03
C ASN A 373 16.59 8.91 4.43
N GLY A 374 15.53 8.50 5.10
CA GLY A 374 15.27 7.08 5.42
C GLY A 374 15.33 6.17 4.20
N VAL A 375 15.04 6.68 2.99
CA VAL A 375 15.21 5.92 1.73
C VAL A 375 16.64 5.41 1.55
N ASN A 376 17.64 6.21 1.93
CA ASN A 376 19.06 5.87 1.83
C ASN A 376 19.53 4.93 2.96
N GLU A 377 18.84 4.92 4.08
CA GLU A 377 19.20 4.15 5.27
C GLU A 377 18.56 2.75 5.27
N GLU A 378 17.44 2.59 4.60
CA GLU A 378 16.65 1.36 4.62
C GLU A 378 17.45 0.11 4.23
N ASN A 379 18.32 0.20 3.22
CA ASN A 379 19.17 -0.93 2.84
C ASN A 379 20.14 -1.33 3.97
N ASN A 380 20.70 -0.36 4.69
CA ASN A 380 21.60 -0.64 5.82
C ASN A 380 20.83 -1.29 6.98
N LEU A 381 19.58 -0.87 7.23
CA LEU A 381 18.72 -1.51 8.23
C LEU A 381 18.52 -2.99 7.89
N TYR A 382 18.14 -3.32 6.65
CA TYR A 382 18.01 -4.72 6.24
C TYR A 382 19.32 -5.50 6.39
N GLN A 383 20.46 -4.94 5.95
CA GLN A 383 21.76 -5.61 6.01
C GLN A 383 22.27 -5.83 7.45
N SER A 384 21.73 -5.11 8.42
CA SER A 384 22.07 -5.27 9.84
C SER A 384 21.31 -6.39 10.54
N ILE A 385 20.31 -6.99 9.89
CA ILE A 385 19.45 -8.01 10.50
C ILE A 385 20.20 -9.34 10.63
N THR A 386 20.14 -9.92 11.85
CA THR A 386 20.81 -11.19 12.20
C THR A 386 19.82 -12.34 12.33
N ALA A 387 20.34 -13.58 12.30
CA ALA A 387 19.53 -14.79 12.52
C ALA A 387 18.88 -14.80 13.92
N GLU A 388 19.55 -14.26 14.94
CA GLU A 388 19.04 -14.15 16.31
C GLU A 388 17.86 -13.20 16.38
N GLN A 389 17.94 -12.06 15.68
CA GLN A 389 16.86 -11.08 15.61
C GLN A 389 15.64 -11.66 14.85
N MET A 390 15.87 -12.39 13.75
CA MET A 390 14.80 -13.08 13.03
C MET A 390 14.12 -14.12 13.92
N LYS A 391 14.87 -14.94 14.66
CA LYS A 391 14.32 -15.90 15.63
C LYS A 391 13.54 -15.19 16.74
N ALA A 392 14.06 -14.10 17.29
CA ALA A 392 13.38 -13.33 18.33
C ALA A 392 12.04 -12.76 17.88
N VAL A 393 12.00 -12.14 16.68
CA VAL A 393 10.77 -11.59 16.10
C VAL A 393 9.81 -12.71 15.70
N ALA A 394 10.29 -13.82 15.11
CA ALA A 394 9.46 -14.99 14.83
C ALA A 394 8.75 -15.52 16.11
N ASN A 395 9.45 -15.53 17.24
CA ASN A 395 8.86 -15.90 18.53
C ASN A 395 7.82 -14.90 19.05
N GLN A 396 7.89 -13.64 18.64
CA GLN A 396 6.89 -12.64 19.01
C GLN A 396 5.62 -12.77 18.16
N ILE A 397 5.77 -12.93 16.85
CA ILE A 397 4.65 -12.79 15.91
C ILE A 397 4.02 -14.13 15.49
N LEU A 398 4.80 -15.21 15.29
CA LEU A 398 4.30 -16.50 14.80
C LEU A 398 3.74 -17.38 15.93
N LYS A 399 2.93 -16.79 16.78
CA LYS A 399 2.22 -17.48 17.88
C LYS A 399 0.80 -17.80 17.49
N LYS A 400 0.27 -18.89 18.05
CA LYS A 400 -1.10 -19.31 17.78
C LYS A 400 -2.13 -18.26 18.24
N GLU A 401 -1.91 -17.66 19.41
CA GLU A 401 -2.76 -16.59 19.92
C GLU A 401 -2.74 -15.31 19.08
N ASN A 402 -1.69 -15.05 18.30
CA ASN A 402 -1.56 -13.90 17.40
C ASN A 402 -2.10 -14.19 15.97
N CYS A 403 -2.58 -15.40 15.72
CA CYS A 403 -3.03 -15.83 14.42
C CYS A 403 -4.55 -15.64 14.25
N SER A 404 -4.94 -15.12 13.08
CA SER A 404 -6.31 -15.17 12.59
C SER A 404 -6.33 -15.97 11.28
N LEU A 405 -7.08 -17.04 11.22
CA LEU A 405 -7.15 -17.98 10.11
C LEU A 405 -8.50 -17.90 9.42
N LEU A 406 -8.49 -17.59 8.13
CA LEU A 406 -9.63 -17.72 7.26
C LEU A 406 -9.46 -18.96 6.37
N ARG A 407 -10.41 -19.85 6.40
CA ARG A 407 -10.52 -21.00 5.47
C ARG A 407 -11.63 -20.75 4.48
N VAL A 408 -11.34 -20.98 3.22
CA VAL A 408 -12.33 -20.97 2.14
C VAL A 408 -12.54 -22.40 1.68
N LYS A 409 -13.69 -22.95 1.99
CA LYS A 409 -14.05 -24.32 1.59
C LYS A 409 -14.74 -24.28 0.24
N SER A 410 -14.25 -25.10 -0.67
CA SER A 410 -14.84 -25.26 -2.00
C SER A 410 -16.15 -26.03 -1.93
N ILE A 411 -17.20 -25.45 -2.49
CA ILE A 411 -18.47 -26.14 -2.75
C ILE A 411 -18.43 -26.57 -4.21
N LYS A 412 -18.25 -27.89 -4.45
CA LYS A 412 -18.41 -28.46 -5.78
C LYS A 412 -19.88 -28.46 -6.15
N GLU A 413 -20.21 -28.12 -7.39
CA GLU A 413 -21.58 -28.24 -7.92
C GLU A 413 -22.03 -29.70 -7.97
#